data_36c34016eea11d473e58360d4511f220
#
_entry.id   36c34016eea11d473e58360d4511f220
#
_cell.length_a   1.000
_cell.length_b   1.000
_cell.length_c   1.000
_cell.angle_alpha   90.00
_cell.angle_beta   90.00
_cell.angle_gamma   90.00
#
_symmetry.space_group_name_H-M   'P 1'
#
loop_
_entity.id
_entity.type
_entity.pdbx_description
1 polymer ?
#
loop_
_entity_poly.entity_id
_entity_poly.type
_entity_poly.pdbx_seq_one_letter_code
_entity_poly.pdbx_strand_id
1 'polypeptide(L)'
;KSEVCTIKSGAFYSQGNENWMRIYQSKMRREKVIPVPSLLVGLVNDYEKKYGIKNGEYLFKNKKGGAFNGQTFSNQMIRECKVRGIACGDYIFRAHDYRHNLATSMYGNGVSIQGVRDYLGHSSENMTKQYIDFMPERIVSAEDKYFSKNQSFKLKGAEDDER
;
A
#
# COMPACT_ATOMS: atom_id res chain seq x y z
N LYS A 1 7.05 9.56 -0.52
CA LYS A 1 8.43 9.09 -0.78
C LYS A 1 9.44 9.53 0.29
N SER A 2 9.36 10.77 0.77
CA SER A 2 10.24 11.26 1.85
C SER A 2 10.11 10.44 3.13
N GLU A 3 8.92 10.06 3.53
CA GLU A 3 8.68 9.24 4.72
C GLU A 3 9.41 7.90 4.66
N VAL A 4 9.38 7.21 3.50
CA VAL A 4 10.12 5.94 3.31
C VAL A 4 11.62 6.15 3.49
N CYS A 5 12.16 7.24 2.95
CA CYS A 5 13.59 7.53 3.02
C CYS A 5 14.08 7.90 4.44
N THR A 6 13.16 8.27 5.33
CA THR A 6 13.49 8.67 6.71
C THR A 6 13.12 7.63 7.76
N ILE A 7 12.63 6.44 7.35
CA ILE A 7 12.35 5.35 8.28
C ILE A 7 13.67 4.91 8.94
N LYS A 8 13.61 4.72 10.25
CA LYS A 8 14.72 4.23 11.05
C LYS A 8 14.49 2.80 11.51
N SER A 9 15.57 2.09 11.79
CA SER A 9 15.53 0.84 12.53
C SER A 9 14.83 1.06 13.88
N GLY A 10 13.97 0.10 14.28
CA GLY A 10 13.08 0.25 15.44
C GLY A 10 11.74 0.96 15.15
N ALA A 11 11.52 1.42 13.91
CA ALA A 11 10.20 1.91 13.50
C ALA A 11 9.15 0.80 13.44
N PHE A 12 9.58 -0.43 13.19
CA PHE A 12 8.75 -1.62 13.14
C PHE A 12 8.84 -2.36 14.48
N TYR A 13 7.71 -2.68 15.08
CA TYR A 13 7.65 -3.37 16.37
C TYR A 13 6.40 -4.24 16.49
N SER A 14 6.48 -5.24 17.38
CA SER A 14 5.35 -6.11 17.69
C SER A 14 4.81 -5.75 19.07
N GLN A 15 3.50 -5.76 19.22
CA GLN A 15 2.82 -5.58 20.48
C GLN A 15 1.67 -6.61 20.58
N GLY A 16 1.80 -7.57 21.49
CA GLY A 16 0.93 -8.73 21.50
C GLY A 16 1.06 -9.53 20.20
N ASN A 17 -0.05 -9.84 19.58
CA ASN A 17 -0.10 -10.57 18.30
C ASN A 17 -0.09 -9.66 17.07
N GLU A 18 0.05 -8.36 17.25
CA GLU A 18 -0.03 -7.39 16.17
C GLU A 18 1.33 -6.74 15.92
N ASN A 19 1.54 -6.35 14.67
CA ASN A 19 2.74 -5.67 14.22
C ASN A 19 2.40 -4.25 13.77
N TRP A 20 3.26 -3.34 14.13
CA TRP A 20 3.05 -1.91 13.94
C TRP A 20 4.26 -1.25 13.30
N MET A 21 4.01 -0.18 12.56
CA MET A 21 5.05 0.72 12.07
C MET A 21 4.76 2.14 12.54
N ARG A 22 5.77 2.76 13.17
CA ARG A 22 5.74 4.16 13.57
C ARG A 22 6.49 4.99 12.54
N ILE A 23 5.84 5.98 11.97
CA ILE A 23 6.44 6.90 10.99
C ILE A 23 6.18 8.35 11.39
N TYR A 24 7.17 9.22 11.15
CA TYR A 24 6.98 10.65 11.28
C TYR A 24 6.54 11.26 9.95
N GLN A 25 5.35 11.83 9.93
CA GLN A 25 4.79 12.52 8.78
C GLN A 25 5.28 13.98 8.78
N SER A 26 6.38 14.26 8.10
CA SER A 26 7.01 15.60 8.07
C SER A 26 6.05 16.70 7.63
N LYS A 27 5.17 16.42 6.65
CA LYS A 27 4.20 17.37 6.13
C LYS A 27 3.11 17.74 7.16
N MET A 28 2.74 16.80 8.02
CA MET A 28 1.71 16.95 9.05
C MET A 28 2.32 17.25 10.43
N ARG A 29 3.64 17.23 10.55
CA ARG A 29 4.42 17.41 11.79
C ARG A 29 3.95 16.54 12.95
N ARG A 30 3.58 15.28 12.65
CA ARG A 30 3.10 14.32 13.66
C ARG A 30 3.61 12.93 13.41
N GLU A 31 3.67 12.17 14.49
CA GLU A 31 3.86 10.72 14.39
C GLU A 31 2.56 10.03 13.99
N LYS A 32 2.71 8.94 13.26
CA LYS A 32 1.64 8.05 12.87
C LYS A 32 2.05 6.62 13.13
N VAL A 33 1.14 5.85 13.70
CA VAL A 33 1.28 4.40 13.89
C VAL A 33 0.26 3.72 13.00
N ILE A 34 0.71 2.73 12.25
CA ILE A 34 -0.16 1.92 11.38
C ILE A 34 0.12 0.43 11.57
N PRO A 35 -0.90 -0.42 11.48
CA PRO A 35 -0.69 -1.86 11.49
C PRO A 35 0.03 -2.30 10.22
N VAL A 36 0.90 -3.29 10.35
CA VAL A 36 1.66 -3.85 9.23
C VAL A 36 1.65 -5.38 9.25
N PRO A 37 1.73 -6.05 8.10
CA PRO A 37 1.81 -7.50 8.04
C PRO A 37 3.09 -8.03 8.70
N SER A 38 3.02 -9.18 9.34
CA SER A 38 4.19 -9.87 9.93
C SER A 38 5.29 -10.15 8.90
N LEU A 39 4.89 -10.46 7.67
CA LEU A 39 5.82 -10.61 6.54
C LEU A 39 6.72 -9.38 6.35
N LEU A 40 6.16 -8.18 6.45
CA LEU A 40 6.95 -6.94 6.30
C LEU A 40 7.96 -6.78 7.42
N VAL A 41 7.56 -7.09 8.66
CA VAL A 41 8.48 -7.04 9.81
C VAL A 41 9.63 -8.04 9.62
N GLY A 42 9.33 -9.25 9.17
CA GLY A 42 10.34 -10.26 8.82
C GLY A 42 11.34 -9.76 7.78
N LEU A 43 10.83 -9.21 6.67
CA LEU A 43 11.67 -8.65 5.60
C LEU A 43 12.57 -7.49 6.09
N VAL A 44 12.05 -6.63 6.98
CA VAL A 44 12.83 -5.53 7.56
C VAL A 44 13.93 -6.07 8.46
N ASN A 45 13.63 -7.04 9.33
CA ASN A 45 14.61 -7.67 10.20
C ASN A 45 15.73 -8.36 9.41
N ASP A 46 15.39 -9.06 8.33
CA ASP A 46 16.37 -9.70 7.46
C ASP A 46 17.24 -8.66 6.73
N TYR A 47 16.62 -7.57 6.29
CA TYR A 47 17.33 -6.45 5.69
C TYR A 47 18.31 -5.80 6.68
N GLU A 48 17.88 -5.53 7.91
CA GLU A 48 18.72 -4.97 8.96
C GLU A 48 19.92 -5.85 9.28
N LYS A 49 19.70 -7.16 9.41
CA LYS A 49 20.77 -8.13 9.61
C LYS A 49 21.75 -8.16 8.45
N LYS A 50 21.22 -8.23 7.22
CA LYS A 50 22.04 -8.30 6.01
C LYS A 50 22.96 -7.10 5.84
N TYR A 51 22.48 -5.91 6.18
CA TYR A 51 23.23 -4.66 5.99
C TYR A 51 23.84 -4.10 7.29
N GLY A 52 23.77 -4.83 8.41
CA GLY A 52 24.34 -4.45 9.69
C GLY A 52 23.78 -3.13 10.24
N ILE A 53 22.46 -2.90 10.05
CA ILE A 53 21.82 -1.66 10.48
C ILE A 53 21.57 -1.72 11.98
N LYS A 54 22.08 -0.72 12.70
CA LYS A 54 21.91 -0.62 14.14
C LYS A 54 20.62 0.11 14.50
N ASN A 55 20.12 -0.15 15.71
CA ASN A 55 18.90 0.51 16.21
C ASN A 55 19.05 2.06 16.16
N GLY A 56 18.03 2.73 15.67
CA GLY A 56 17.99 4.17 15.51
C GLY A 56 18.66 4.72 14.24
N GLU A 57 19.35 3.90 13.47
CA GLU A 57 19.89 4.29 12.16
C GLU A 57 18.81 4.29 11.08
N TYR A 58 19.03 5.03 10.00
CA TYR A 58 18.12 4.96 8.83
C TYR A 58 18.19 3.59 8.16
N LEU A 59 17.02 3.02 7.82
CA LEU A 59 16.97 1.77 7.04
C LEU A 59 17.60 1.94 5.67
N PHE A 60 17.33 3.06 5.02
CA PHE A 60 17.89 3.38 3.71
C PHE A 60 18.89 4.53 3.87
N LYS A 61 20.18 4.17 3.87
CA LYS A 61 21.27 5.12 4.04
C LYS A 61 21.82 5.60 2.71
N ASN A 62 22.16 6.87 2.64
CA ASN A 62 23.04 7.38 1.60
C ASN A 62 24.50 6.99 1.87
N LYS A 63 25.41 7.29 0.94
CA LYS A 63 26.84 6.98 1.06
C LYS A 63 27.51 7.61 2.29
N LYS A 64 26.92 8.64 2.90
CA LYS A 64 27.41 9.33 4.10
C LYS A 64 26.74 8.86 5.39
N GLY A 65 25.90 7.81 5.34
CA GLY A 65 25.18 7.27 6.49
C GLY A 65 23.90 8.03 6.87
N GLY A 66 23.58 9.14 6.22
CA GLY A 66 22.35 9.88 6.43
C GLY A 66 21.14 9.28 5.68
N ALA A 67 19.98 9.92 5.84
CA ALA A 67 18.77 9.52 5.13
C ALA A 67 18.95 9.50 3.61
N PHE A 68 18.30 8.55 2.94
CA PHE A 68 18.28 8.48 1.49
C PHE A 68 17.48 9.65 0.92
N ASN A 69 17.85 10.14 -0.25
CA ASN A 69 17.15 11.26 -0.88
C ASN A 69 15.92 10.77 -1.67
N GLY A 70 14.76 11.38 -1.42
CA GLY A 70 13.50 10.99 -2.04
C GLY A 70 13.46 11.16 -3.57
N GLN A 71 14.24 12.09 -4.15
CA GLN A 71 14.36 12.21 -5.61
C GLN A 71 15.21 11.09 -6.19
N THR A 72 16.35 10.81 -5.55
CA THR A 72 17.22 9.68 -5.92
C THR A 72 16.45 8.36 -5.83
N PHE A 73 15.64 8.16 -4.77
CA PHE A 73 14.77 7.00 -4.64
C PHE A 73 13.79 6.87 -5.82
N SER A 74 13.11 7.96 -6.19
CA SER A 74 12.18 7.95 -7.33
C SER A 74 12.89 7.62 -8.64
N ASN A 75 14.06 8.20 -8.88
CA ASN A 75 14.83 7.96 -10.10
C ASN A 75 15.32 6.51 -10.19
N GLN A 76 15.78 5.94 -9.07
CA GLN A 76 16.21 4.54 -9.02
C GLN A 76 15.02 3.60 -9.25
N MET A 77 13.88 3.87 -8.63
CA MET A 77 12.67 3.06 -8.83
C MET A 77 12.25 3.04 -10.30
N ILE A 78 12.22 4.21 -10.95
CA ILE A 78 11.89 4.31 -12.39
C ILE A 78 12.89 3.51 -13.22
N ARG A 79 14.18 3.64 -12.92
CA ARG A 79 15.24 2.90 -13.61
C ARG A 79 15.08 1.39 -13.45
N GLU A 80 14.85 0.90 -12.24
CA GLU A 80 14.65 -0.53 -11.97
C GLU A 80 13.40 -1.07 -12.67
N CYS A 81 12.32 -0.31 -12.68
CA CYS A 81 11.11 -0.69 -13.43
C CYS A 81 11.40 -0.84 -14.93
N LYS A 82 12.13 0.09 -15.52
CA LYS A 82 12.53 0.02 -16.93
C LYS A 82 13.42 -1.20 -17.22
N VAL A 83 14.44 -1.42 -16.40
CA VAL A 83 15.39 -2.53 -16.58
C VAL A 83 14.70 -3.90 -16.45
N ARG A 84 13.70 -4.00 -15.59
CA ARG A 84 12.95 -5.24 -15.34
C ARG A 84 11.73 -5.42 -16.23
N GLY A 85 11.48 -4.51 -17.17
CA GLY A 85 10.31 -4.57 -18.03
C GLY A 85 8.97 -4.38 -17.29
N ILE A 86 9.00 -3.77 -16.10
CA ILE A 86 7.81 -3.43 -15.32
C ILE A 86 7.28 -2.10 -15.86
N ALA A 87 6.76 -2.12 -17.08
CA ALA A 87 6.13 -0.98 -17.71
C ALA A 87 4.98 -1.46 -18.56
N CYS A 88 3.89 -0.73 -18.59
CA CYS A 88 2.76 -0.97 -19.47
C CYS A 88 2.74 0.15 -20.54
N GLY A 89 3.25 -0.17 -21.73
CA GLY A 89 3.40 0.84 -22.80
C GLY A 89 4.32 2.00 -22.38
N ASP A 90 3.88 3.22 -22.62
CA ASP A 90 4.62 4.44 -22.27
C ASP A 90 4.45 4.88 -20.81
N TYR A 91 3.73 4.10 -20.00
CA TYR A 91 3.49 4.44 -18.61
C TYR A 91 4.75 4.30 -17.76
N ILE A 92 5.14 5.39 -17.12
CA ILE A 92 6.26 5.42 -16.19
C ILE A 92 5.73 5.28 -14.76
N PHE A 93 6.03 4.14 -14.14
CA PHE A 93 5.64 3.84 -12.77
C PHE A 93 6.26 4.83 -11.76
N ARG A 94 5.44 5.37 -10.87
CA ARG A 94 5.85 6.38 -9.87
C ARG A 94 5.60 5.87 -8.44
N ALA A 95 6.37 6.38 -7.48
CA ALA A 95 6.17 6.03 -6.07
C ALA A 95 4.75 6.30 -5.54
N HIS A 96 4.01 7.21 -6.18
CA HIS A 96 2.63 7.53 -5.81
C HIS A 96 1.64 6.46 -6.25
N ASP A 97 1.97 5.70 -7.26
CA ASP A 97 1.12 4.64 -7.81
C ASP A 97 0.96 3.46 -6.82
N TYR A 98 1.99 3.18 -6.00
CA TYR A 98 1.85 2.26 -4.88
C TYR A 98 0.75 2.69 -3.91
N ARG A 99 0.66 4.00 -3.64
CA ARG A 99 -0.36 4.54 -2.75
C ARG A 99 -1.75 4.45 -3.38
N HIS A 100 -1.87 4.72 -4.67
CA HIS A 100 -3.10 4.53 -5.42
C HIS A 100 -3.55 3.08 -5.37
N ASN A 101 -2.65 2.17 -5.75
CA ASN A 101 -2.94 0.75 -5.76
C ASN A 101 -3.36 0.23 -4.37
N LEU A 102 -2.66 0.65 -3.31
CA LEU A 102 -3.02 0.28 -1.95
C LEU A 102 -4.41 0.80 -1.57
N ALA A 103 -4.71 2.08 -1.84
CA ALA A 103 -6.02 2.66 -1.56
C ALA A 103 -7.15 1.89 -2.25
N THR A 104 -6.94 1.62 -3.53
CA THR A 104 -7.86 0.89 -4.41
C THR A 104 -8.07 -0.54 -3.90
N SER A 105 -6.98 -1.25 -3.60
CA SER A 105 -7.03 -2.61 -3.07
C SER A 105 -7.72 -2.70 -1.71
N MET A 106 -7.39 -1.82 -0.76
CA MET A 106 -8.03 -1.79 0.55
C MET A 106 -9.54 -1.58 0.41
N TYR A 107 -9.94 -0.63 -0.41
CA TYR A 107 -11.34 -0.32 -0.61
C TYR A 107 -12.08 -1.45 -1.35
N GLY A 108 -11.48 -2.05 -2.37
CA GLY A 108 -12.01 -3.23 -3.06
C GLY A 108 -12.19 -4.44 -2.14
N ASN A 109 -11.34 -4.56 -1.12
CA ASN A 109 -11.46 -5.61 -0.08
C ASN A 109 -12.39 -5.21 1.08
N GLY A 110 -13.21 -4.17 0.93
CA GLY A 110 -14.27 -3.83 1.87
C GLY A 110 -13.85 -2.91 3.02
N VAL A 111 -12.62 -2.36 3.00
CA VAL A 111 -12.23 -1.34 3.97
C VAL A 111 -13.01 -0.06 3.66
N SER A 112 -13.63 0.56 4.68
CA SER A 112 -14.37 1.79 4.48
C SER A 112 -13.47 2.91 3.95
N ILE A 113 -14.03 3.86 3.20
CA ILE A 113 -13.27 5.01 2.68
C ILE A 113 -12.59 5.79 3.81
N GLN A 114 -13.24 5.85 4.96
CA GLN A 114 -12.70 6.47 6.17
C GLN A 114 -11.49 5.72 6.70
N GLY A 115 -11.55 4.38 6.74
CA GLY A 115 -10.43 3.52 7.12
C GLY A 115 -9.24 3.66 6.16
N VAL A 116 -9.50 3.70 4.86
CA VAL A 116 -8.46 3.95 3.83
C VAL A 116 -7.83 5.33 4.03
N ARG A 117 -8.65 6.36 4.23
CA ARG A 117 -8.18 7.73 4.53
C ARG A 117 -7.26 7.75 5.74
N ASP A 118 -7.70 7.15 6.83
CA ASP A 118 -6.98 7.16 8.10
C ASP A 118 -5.68 6.33 7.98
N TYR A 119 -5.73 5.18 7.31
CA TYR A 119 -4.56 4.37 7.02
C TYR A 119 -3.53 5.12 6.17
N LEU A 120 -3.95 5.82 5.13
CA LEU A 120 -3.07 6.59 4.26
C LEU A 120 -2.66 7.95 4.86
N GLY A 121 -3.38 8.45 5.87
CA GLY A 121 -3.14 9.74 6.49
C GLY A 121 -3.53 10.91 5.59
N HIS A 122 -4.60 10.77 4.83
CA HIS A 122 -5.14 11.88 4.05
C HIS A 122 -5.87 12.87 4.94
N SER A 123 -5.73 14.15 4.68
CA SER A 123 -6.38 15.22 5.45
C SER A 123 -7.88 15.33 5.18
N SER A 124 -8.36 14.80 4.04
CA SER A 124 -9.78 14.80 3.68
C SER A 124 -10.18 13.54 2.93
N GLU A 125 -11.45 13.18 2.97
CA GLU A 125 -12.02 12.08 2.20
C GLU A 125 -11.95 12.32 0.69
N ASN A 126 -12.07 13.57 0.25
CA ASN A 126 -11.99 13.91 -1.17
C ASN A 126 -10.64 13.52 -1.77
N MET A 127 -9.54 13.63 -1.01
CA MET A 127 -8.25 13.13 -1.45
C MET A 127 -8.24 11.60 -1.61
N THR A 128 -9.00 10.89 -0.79
CA THR A 128 -9.10 9.43 -0.89
C THR A 128 -10.04 9.03 -2.02
N LYS A 129 -11.14 9.75 -2.23
CA LYS A 129 -12.09 9.52 -3.32
C LYS A 129 -11.43 9.58 -4.69
N GLN A 130 -10.55 10.54 -4.94
CA GLN A 130 -9.79 10.64 -6.19
C GLN A 130 -8.98 9.38 -6.54
N TYR A 131 -8.62 8.55 -5.55
CA TYR A 131 -7.92 7.28 -5.76
C TYR A 131 -8.86 6.11 -6.04
N ILE A 132 -10.14 6.28 -5.73
CA ILE A 132 -11.13 5.19 -5.72
C ILE A 132 -12.17 5.40 -6.84
N ASP A 133 -12.22 6.57 -7.47
CA ASP A 133 -13.31 7.03 -8.33
C ASP A 133 -13.53 6.22 -9.61
N PHE A 134 -12.66 5.26 -9.94
CA PHE A 134 -12.89 4.40 -11.10
C PHE A 134 -12.40 2.97 -10.88
N MET A 135 -13.29 2.12 -10.36
CA MET A 135 -13.07 0.68 -10.28
C MET A 135 -14.21 -0.09 -10.94
N PRO A 136 -14.10 -0.44 -12.23
CA PRO A 136 -15.06 -1.32 -12.90
C PRO A 136 -15.24 -2.64 -12.15
N GLU A 137 -14.15 -3.23 -11.65
CA GLU A 137 -14.12 -4.47 -10.86
C GLU A 137 -14.94 -4.38 -9.57
N ARG A 138 -15.09 -3.18 -9.02
CA ARG A 138 -15.90 -2.96 -7.82
C ARG A 138 -17.39 -3.01 -8.09
N ILE A 139 -17.81 -2.54 -9.25
CA ILE A 139 -19.23 -2.63 -9.66
C ILE A 139 -19.59 -4.11 -9.77
N VAL A 140 -18.74 -4.89 -10.46
CA VAL A 140 -18.91 -6.35 -10.58
C VAL A 140 -18.92 -7.04 -9.21
N SER A 141 -17.95 -6.74 -8.33
CA SER A 141 -17.91 -7.38 -7.00
C SER A 141 -19.05 -6.96 -6.07
N ALA A 142 -19.58 -5.76 -6.23
CA ALA A 142 -20.76 -5.30 -5.49
C ALA A 142 -22.03 -5.95 -6.03
N GLU A 143 -22.14 -6.11 -7.34
CA GLU A 143 -23.23 -6.87 -7.99
C GLU A 143 -23.20 -8.33 -7.55
N ASP A 144 -22.06 -9.00 -7.60
CA ASP A 144 -21.92 -10.38 -7.17
C ASP A 144 -22.34 -10.57 -5.70
N LYS A 145 -21.93 -9.67 -4.80
CA LYS A 145 -22.35 -9.69 -3.41
C LYS A 145 -23.84 -9.43 -3.23
N TYR A 146 -24.42 -8.54 -4.03
CA TYR A 146 -25.83 -8.23 -3.99
C TYR A 146 -26.65 -9.42 -4.49
N PHE A 147 -26.30 -9.97 -5.65
CA PHE A 147 -27.01 -11.07 -6.27
C PHE A 147 -26.81 -12.41 -5.54
N SER A 148 -25.63 -12.64 -4.94
CA SER A 148 -25.42 -13.84 -4.12
C SER A 148 -26.26 -13.86 -2.83
N LYS A 149 -26.57 -12.68 -2.27
CA LYS A 149 -27.47 -12.55 -1.11
C LYS A 149 -28.94 -12.68 -1.47
N ASN A 150 -29.31 -12.32 -2.69
CA ASN A 150 -30.71 -12.33 -3.16
C ASN A 150 -30.91 -13.49 -4.14
N GLN A 151 -31.05 -14.71 -3.62
CA GLN A 151 -31.27 -15.93 -4.43
C GLN A 151 -32.48 -15.89 -5.36
N SER A 152 -33.40 -14.94 -5.15
CA SER A 152 -34.58 -14.73 -6.02
C SER A 152 -34.22 -14.23 -7.43
N PHE A 153 -32.99 -13.74 -7.64
CA PHE A 153 -32.50 -13.30 -8.95
C PHE A 153 -31.72 -14.38 -9.73
N LYS A 154 -31.60 -15.60 -9.19
CA LYS A 154 -31.11 -16.71 -10.01
C LYS A 154 -32.17 -16.98 -11.08
N LEU A 155 -31.85 -16.58 -12.30
CA LEU A 155 -32.66 -16.91 -13.47
C LEU A 155 -32.86 -18.43 -13.50
N LYS A 156 -34.10 -18.89 -13.31
CA LYS A 156 -34.53 -20.22 -13.65
C LYS A 156 -34.37 -20.33 -15.18
N GLY A 157 -33.34 -20.95 -15.67
CA GLY A 157 -33.15 -21.05 -17.10
C GLY A 157 -31.88 -21.68 -17.58
N ALA A 158 -31.05 -22.27 -16.71
CA ALA A 158 -29.84 -22.96 -17.12
C ALA A 158 -29.84 -24.48 -16.88
N GLU A 159 -30.99 -25.08 -16.65
CA GLU A 159 -31.09 -26.53 -16.39
C GLU A 159 -31.92 -27.34 -17.42
N ASP A 160 -32.35 -26.77 -18.53
CA ASP A 160 -33.19 -27.47 -19.50
C ASP A 160 -32.62 -27.62 -20.91
N ASP A 161 -31.29 -27.68 -21.09
CA ASP A 161 -30.69 -27.98 -22.39
C ASP A 161 -29.67 -29.14 -22.36
N GLU A 162 -30.03 -30.22 -21.63
CA GLU A 162 -29.44 -31.54 -21.83
C GLU A 162 -30.60 -32.57 -21.96
N ARG A 163 -31.19 -32.65 -23.16
CA ARG A 163 -31.83 -33.86 -23.68
C ARG A 163 -31.67 -33.99 -25.19
#